data_0920dca72761bb1a1504ceaac84ba2fc
#
_entry.id   0920dca72761bb1a1504ceaac84ba2fc
#
_cell.length_a   1.000
_cell.length_b   1.000
_cell.length_c   1.000
_cell.angle_alpha   90.00
_cell.angle_beta   90.00
_cell.angle_gamma   90.00
#
_symmetry.space_group_name_H-M   'P 1'
#
loop_
_entity.id
_entity.type
_entity.pdbx_description
1 polymer ?
#
loop_
_entity_poly.entity_id
_entity_poly.type
_entity_poly.pdbx_seq_one_letter_code
_entity_poly.pdbx_strand_id
1 'polypeptide(L)'
;MTAQGLQPAAPADLRGRLITLVAASNPDYTANLPGSLIEDISSTDVFALVVSDSFLVDLVNSVTPYAANPYLLNQLGILYGVDRQPITNTSVYVVFSGTPGYVIAQGFVVSDGTYQYVCQTGGIIGVSGTSLPIYCLATQDGAWPVQANTVVQMATSVPANVSLVVNNPVSGIPSQSGEPISIYRERCFTAGLASSTGMARYLKTLVGNIPGVQSRLISVQEQEDLEAYTIIVGGGDPYQVAYQIWCSNFYTPGLTGAVIRVSGISNTNPVRITTADNHNLSTGNIEVVSGNVGFPYINNQPYPITVTGLKTFTIPVDGTQYGTWQYGGVVTPNPINELVTVSDYPDGFSIPFVIPPQETVNIIATWVTDSPNYVSAAAIAQAASPAIIDYINSLPAGTTPINLNVLNEVFLDSIANILAGELVIDISWTISISGVGALPQSGTQVIYGDRYSYFYTDTSQVSVIQGL
;
A
#
# COMPACT_ATOMS: atom_id res chain seq x y z
N MET A 1 7.80 -20.63 9.90
CA MET A 1 6.45 -20.13 10.24
C MET A 1 5.49 -20.72 9.23
N THR A 2 4.43 -21.36 9.68
CA THR A 2 3.33 -21.81 8.81
C THR A 2 2.32 -20.68 8.62
N ALA A 3 1.41 -20.80 7.66
CA ALA A 3 0.32 -19.84 7.48
C ALA A 3 -0.60 -19.70 8.71
N GLN A 4 -0.46 -20.59 9.68
CA GLN A 4 -1.20 -20.61 10.95
C GLN A 4 -0.39 -20.00 12.13
N GLY A 5 0.78 -19.43 11.88
CA GLY A 5 1.70 -18.90 12.90
C GLY A 5 2.67 -19.97 13.44
N LEU A 6 3.28 -19.67 14.59
CA LEU A 6 4.10 -20.62 15.33
C LEU A 6 3.22 -21.69 15.97
N GLN A 7 3.71 -22.91 15.98
CA GLN A 7 3.05 -24.03 16.69
C GLN A 7 3.90 -24.42 17.89
N PRO A 8 3.30 -24.82 19.02
CA PRO A 8 4.02 -25.36 20.17
C PRO A 8 4.85 -26.59 19.77
N ALA A 9 6.01 -26.74 20.40
CA ALA A 9 6.84 -27.92 20.17
C ALA A 9 6.11 -29.17 20.71
N ALA A 10 6.26 -30.30 20.01
CA ALA A 10 5.68 -31.55 20.48
C ALA A 10 6.29 -31.96 21.83
N PRO A 11 5.49 -32.46 22.80
CA PRO A 11 6.00 -32.89 24.11
C PRO A 11 7.15 -33.90 24.04
N ALA A 12 7.11 -34.78 23.03
CA ALA A 12 8.18 -35.77 22.80
C ALA A 12 9.51 -35.10 22.40
N ASP A 13 9.48 -34.01 21.60
CA ASP A 13 10.66 -33.27 21.20
C ASP A 13 11.24 -32.48 22.36
N LEU A 14 10.38 -31.83 23.18
CA LEU A 14 10.81 -31.13 24.42
C LEU A 14 11.47 -32.11 25.39
N ARG A 15 10.87 -33.30 25.59
CA ARG A 15 11.43 -34.36 26.41
C ARG A 15 12.80 -34.81 25.89
N GLY A 16 12.94 -35.06 24.60
CA GLY A 16 14.20 -35.45 23.97
C GLY A 16 15.30 -34.40 24.16
N ARG A 17 14.97 -33.14 24.00
CA ARG A 17 15.91 -32.02 24.25
C ARG A 17 16.30 -31.91 25.71
N LEU A 18 15.34 -32.02 26.63
CA LEU A 18 15.62 -31.97 28.06
C LEU A 18 16.59 -33.10 28.48
N ILE A 19 16.31 -34.34 28.08
CA ILE A 19 17.19 -35.49 28.37
C ILE A 19 18.59 -35.28 27.78
N THR A 20 18.68 -34.77 26.55
CA THR A 20 19.97 -34.49 25.89
C THR A 20 20.76 -33.42 26.63
N LEU A 21 20.11 -32.33 27.08
CA LEU A 21 20.77 -31.25 27.87
C LEU A 21 21.24 -31.72 29.22
N VAL A 22 20.42 -32.52 29.93
CA VAL A 22 20.79 -33.08 31.22
C VAL A 22 21.97 -34.06 31.06
N ALA A 23 21.94 -34.93 30.05
CA ALA A 23 23.03 -35.87 29.77
C ALA A 23 24.34 -35.15 29.38
N ALA A 24 24.24 -34.01 28.65
CA ALA A 24 25.41 -33.19 28.29
C ALA A 24 26.01 -32.48 29.52
N SER A 25 25.17 -32.05 30.46
CA SER A 25 25.61 -31.36 31.69
C SER A 25 26.13 -32.30 32.77
N ASN A 26 25.60 -33.54 32.83
CA ASN A 26 25.94 -34.54 33.84
C ASN A 26 25.82 -35.95 33.25
N PRO A 27 26.84 -36.42 32.53
CA PRO A 27 26.80 -37.71 31.83
C PRO A 27 26.52 -38.93 32.72
N ASP A 28 26.96 -38.86 33.98
CA ASP A 28 26.79 -39.93 34.94
C ASP A 28 25.38 -39.98 35.60
N TYR A 29 24.60 -38.91 35.48
CA TYR A 29 23.28 -38.78 36.09
C TYR A 29 22.23 -39.70 35.45
N THR A 30 22.26 -39.91 34.20
CA THR A 30 21.31 -40.76 33.46
C THR A 30 21.66 -42.23 33.49
N ALA A 31 22.94 -42.60 33.80
CA ALA A 31 23.40 -43.98 33.81
C ALA A 31 22.99 -44.75 35.09
N ASN A 32 22.67 -44.07 36.18
CA ASN A 32 22.47 -44.69 37.51
C ASN A 32 21.02 -44.66 38.03
N LEU A 33 20.08 -44.04 37.30
CA LEU A 33 18.67 -43.97 37.71
C LEU A 33 17.82 -45.03 36.99
N PRO A 34 16.84 -45.66 37.66
CA PRO A 34 15.87 -46.51 37.03
C PRO A 34 15.12 -45.77 35.93
N GLY A 35 14.90 -46.39 34.76
CA GLY A 35 14.24 -45.79 33.61
C GLY A 35 12.89 -45.16 33.93
N SER A 36 12.11 -45.77 34.82
CA SER A 36 10.82 -45.27 35.30
C SER A 36 10.95 -43.93 36.06
N LEU A 37 12.00 -43.75 36.86
CA LEU A 37 12.22 -42.53 37.62
C LEU A 37 12.63 -41.38 36.71
N ILE A 38 13.46 -41.67 35.71
CA ILE A 38 13.83 -40.68 34.67
C ILE A 38 12.58 -40.27 33.87
N GLU A 39 11.71 -41.21 33.55
CA GLU A 39 10.45 -40.94 32.85
C GLU A 39 9.49 -40.07 33.67
N ASP A 40 9.33 -40.34 34.95
CA ASP A 40 8.45 -39.56 35.82
C ASP A 40 8.95 -38.13 36.05
N ILE A 41 10.23 -37.97 36.35
CA ILE A 41 10.83 -36.62 36.50
C ILE A 41 10.77 -35.85 35.18
N SER A 42 11.18 -36.47 34.07
CA SER A 42 11.16 -35.83 32.79
C SER A 42 9.74 -35.48 32.30
N SER A 43 8.73 -36.25 32.63
CA SER A 43 7.34 -35.98 32.28
C SER A 43 6.77 -34.77 33.01
N THR A 44 7.12 -34.60 34.30
CA THR A 44 6.70 -33.44 35.10
C THR A 44 7.34 -32.14 34.59
N ASP A 45 8.66 -32.19 34.36
CA ASP A 45 9.39 -31.03 33.84
C ASP A 45 8.96 -30.69 32.39
N VAL A 46 8.71 -31.69 31.55
CA VAL A 46 8.19 -31.51 30.20
C VAL A 46 6.81 -30.86 30.21
N PHE A 47 5.93 -31.25 31.17
CA PHE A 47 4.62 -30.61 31.30
C PHE A 47 4.75 -29.09 31.58
N ALA A 48 5.64 -28.72 32.52
CA ALA A 48 5.92 -27.31 32.80
C ALA A 48 6.48 -26.55 31.56
N LEU A 49 7.38 -27.21 30.80
CA LEU A 49 7.93 -26.66 29.57
C LEU A 49 6.86 -26.52 28.49
N VAL A 50 5.96 -27.47 28.30
CA VAL A 50 4.83 -27.42 27.35
C VAL A 50 3.91 -26.25 27.66
N VAL A 51 3.57 -26.04 28.93
CA VAL A 51 2.75 -24.90 29.35
C VAL A 51 3.46 -23.57 29.05
N SER A 52 4.75 -23.51 29.36
CA SER A 52 5.56 -22.31 29.08
C SER A 52 5.73 -22.03 27.59
N ASP A 53 5.99 -23.07 26.78
CA ASP A 53 6.14 -22.96 25.34
C ASP A 53 4.82 -22.54 24.64
N SER A 54 3.70 -23.14 25.08
CA SER A 54 2.38 -22.75 24.54
C SER A 54 2.05 -21.30 24.85
N PHE A 55 2.37 -20.81 26.04
CA PHE A 55 2.19 -19.42 26.42
C PHE A 55 3.06 -18.47 25.60
N LEU A 56 4.33 -18.83 25.37
CA LEU A 56 5.25 -18.05 24.54
C LEU A 56 4.79 -18.02 23.08
N VAL A 57 4.32 -19.15 22.56
CA VAL A 57 3.77 -19.24 21.19
C VAL A 57 2.53 -18.36 21.06
N ASP A 58 1.61 -18.39 22.02
CA ASP A 58 0.43 -17.52 22.04
C ASP A 58 0.82 -16.04 22.09
N LEU A 59 1.81 -15.69 22.89
CA LEU A 59 2.32 -14.31 22.97
C LEU A 59 2.89 -13.83 21.65
N VAL A 60 3.75 -14.64 21.01
CA VAL A 60 4.38 -14.29 19.72
C VAL A 60 3.33 -14.22 18.60
N ASN A 61 2.41 -15.17 18.56
CA ASN A 61 1.33 -15.17 17.57
C ASN A 61 0.38 -13.97 17.73
N SER A 62 0.30 -13.42 18.94
CA SER A 62 -0.59 -12.30 19.27
C SER A 62 -0.02 -10.92 18.94
N VAL A 63 1.19 -10.84 18.38
CA VAL A 63 1.76 -9.58 17.87
C VAL A 63 0.96 -9.03 16.69
N THR A 64 0.26 -9.90 15.96
CA THR A 64 -0.58 -9.50 14.81
C THR A 64 -2.02 -10.02 14.99
N PRO A 65 -3.03 -9.35 14.43
CA PRO A 65 -4.42 -9.83 14.47
C PRO A 65 -4.61 -11.22 13.87
N TYR A 66 -3.71 -11.62 12.94
CA TYR A 66 -3.85 -12.85 12.15
C TYR A 66 -3.94 -14.12 13.00
N ALA A 67 -3.08 -14.24 14.04
CA ALA A 67 -3.00 -15.43 14.88
C ALA A 67 -3.26 -15.14 16.38
N ALA A 68 -3.62 -13.90 16.73
CA ALA A 68 -3.89 -13.50 18.10
C ALA A 68 -5.03 -14.32 18.72
N ASN A 69 -4.87 -14.70 20.00
CA ASN A 69 -5.95 -15.29 20.76
C ASN A 69 -7.08 -14.26 21.01
N PRO A 70 -8.30 -14.68 21.38
CA PRO A 70 -9.45 -13.77 21.50
C PRO A 70 -9.24 -12.59 22.45
N TYR A 71 -8.51 -12.80 23.56
CA TYR A 71 -8.23 -11.73 24.53
C TYR A 71 -7.29 -10.68 23.94
N LEU A 72 -6.16 -11.11 23.38
CA LEU A 72 -5.17 -10.20 22.80
C LEU A 72 -5.68 -9.56 21.52
N LEU A 73 -6.53 -10.26 20.76
CA LEU A 73 -7.22 -9.68 19.60
C LEU A 73 -8.12 -8.51 20.01
N ASN A 74 -8.83 -8.61 21.15
CA ASN A 74 -9.61 -7.51 21.68
C ASN A 74 -8.73 -6.32 22.07
N GLN A 75 -7.55 -6.56 22.65
CA GLN A 75 -6.61 -5.48 22.97
C GLN A 75 -6.07 -4.80 21.70
N LEU A 76 -5.76 -5.57 20.68
CA LEU A 76 -5.37 -5.03 19.38
C LEU A 76 -6.52 -4.24 18.72
N GLY A 77 -7.76 -4.72 18.84
CA GLY A 77 -8.95 -4.01 18.37
C GLY A 77 -9.10 -2.64 19.00
N ILE A 78 -8.95 -2.55 20.33
CA ILE A 78 -8.97 -1.26 21.05
C ILE A 78 -7.88 -0.32 20.53
N LEU A 79 -6.65 -0.82 20.29
CA LEU A 79 -5.55 -0.03 19.73
C LEU A 79 -5.84 0.49 18.32
N TYR A 80 -6.58 -0.28 17.52
CA TYR A 80 -6.97 0.10 16.15
C TYR A 80 -8.30 0.86 16.09
N GLY A 81 -8.95 1.10 17.23
CA GLY A 81 -10.27 1.75 17.29
C GLY A 81 -11.41 0.88 16.75
N VAL A 82 -11.27 -0.44 16.84
CA VAL A 82 -12.27 -1.40 16.38
C VAL A 82 -12.82 -2.17 17.58
N ASP A 83 -14.00 -1.80 18.03
CA ASP A 83 -14.69 -2.56 19.07
C ASP A 83 -15.40 -3.77 18.47
N ARG A 84 -15.35 -4.89 19.18
CA ARG A 84 -16.14 -6.07 18.82
C ARG A 84 -17.60 -5.74 18.97
N GLN A 85 -18.42 -6.01 17.93
CA GLN A 85 -19.84 -5.76 17.99
C GLN A 85 -20.49 -6.66 19.07
N PRO A 86 -21.16 -6.04 20.08
CA PRO A 86 -21.82 -6.80 21.13
C PRO A 86 -23.03 -7.55 20.56
N ILE A 87 -23.47 -8.55 21.28
CA ILE A 87 -24.79 -9.15 21.07
C ILE A 87 -25.83 -8.05 21.32
N THR A 88 -26.69 -7.81 20.36
CA THR A 88 -27.80 -6.87 20.52
C THR A 88 -29.09 -7.63 20.78
N ASN A 89 -30.11 -6.96 21.33
CA ASN A 89 -31.39 -7.57 21.63
C ASN A 89 -32.34 -7.43 20.45
N THR A 90 -33.16 -8.45 20.22
CA THR A 90 -34.22 -8.38 19.21
C THR A 90 -35.14 -7.18 19.47
N SER A 91 -35.45 -6.43 18.45
CA SER A 91 -36.22 -5.20 18.53
C SER A 91 -37.56 -5.32 17.78
N VAL A 92 -38.55 -4.59 18.25
CA VAL A 92 -39.89 -4.54 17.63
C VAL A 92 -40.49 -3.15 17.79
N TYR A 93 -41.23 -2.69 16.79
CA TYR A 93 -42.07 -1.50 16.88
C TYR A 93 -43.49 -1.93 17.20
N VAL A 94 -44.03 -1.35 18.26
CA VAL A 94 -45.43 -1.61 18.70
C VAL A 94 -46.29 -0.35 18.62
N VAL A 95 -47.57 -0.53 18.34
CA VAL A 95 -48.58 0.52 18.35
C VAL A 95 -49.59 0.18 19.44
N PHE A 96 -49.87 1.15 20.29
CA PHE A 96 -50.90 1.03 21.31
C PHE A 96 -52.21 1.66 20.81
N SER A 97 -53.30 0.99 21.06
CA SER A 97 -54.66 1.50 20.77
C SER A 97 -55.47 1.52 22.04
N GLY A 98 -56.22 2.59 22.29
CA GLY A 98 -57.01 2.68 23.49
C GLY A 98 -57.48 4.10 23.83
N THR A 99 -57.62 4.40 25.11
CA THR A 99 -58.15 5.66 25.62
C THR A 99 -57.26 6.84 25.18
N PRO A 100 -57.82 7.81 24.39
CA PRO A 100 -57.08 9.00 23.97
C PRO A 100 -56.53 9.80 25.16
N GLY A 101 -55.30 10.28 25.04
CA GLY A 101 -54.61 11.04 26.07
C GLY A 101 -53.86 10.17 27.10
N TYR A 102 -53.94 8.86 27.04
CA TYR A 102 -53.14 7.98 27.92
C TYR A 102 -51.67 8.01 27.52
N VAL A 103 -50.81 8.19 28.51
CA VAL A 103 -49.38 8.25 28.34
C VAL A 103 -48.76 6.87 28.60
N ILE A 104 -48.07 6.34 27.60
CA ILE A 104 -47.27 5.11 27.72
C ILE A 104 -45.89 5.55 28.19
N ALA A 105 -45.53 5.12 29.38
CA ALA A 105 -44.20 5.48 29.94
C ALA A 105 -43.08 4.70 29.28
N GLN A 106 -41.89 5.29 29.23
CA GLN A 106 -40.66 4.55 28.98
C GLN A 106 -40.53 3.43 30.02
N GLY A 107 -40.07 2.24 29.59
CA GLY A 107 -40.00 1.08 30.45
C GLY A 107 -41.26 0.24 30.49
N PHE A 108 -42.33 0.60 29.75
CA PHE A 108 -43.52 -0.23 29.61
C PHE A 108 -43.20 -1.56 28.95
N VAL A 109 -43.64 -2.69 29.51
CA VAL A 109 -43.26 -4.03 29.05
C VAL A 109 -44.44 -4.66 28.31
N VAL A 110 -44.18 -5.15 27.12
CA VAL A 110 -45.11 -5.90 26.25
C VAL A 110 -44.56 -7.29 25.96
N SER A 111 -45.38 -8.24 25.54
CA SER A 111 -44.95 -9.62 25.29
C SER A 111 -45.65 -10.23 24.08
N ASP A 112 -44.99 -11.19 23.45
CA ASP A 112 -45.56 -12.09 22.44
C ASP A 112 -46.03 -13.44 23.05
N GLY A 113 -45.97 -13.56 24.38
CA GLY A 113 -46.27 -14.79 25.11
C GLY A 113 -45.04 -15.65 25.41
N THR A 114 -43.94 -15.46 24.71
CA THR A 114 -42.65 -16.17 24.92
C THR A 114 -41.59 -15.21 25.42
N TYR A 115 -41.45 -14.05 24.78
CA TYR A 115 -40.45 -13.05 25.06
C TYR A 115 -41.09 -11.73 25.49
N GLN A 116 -40.36 -10.96 26.29
CA GLN A 116 -40.77 -9.66 26.77
C GLN A 116 -39.94 -8.56 26.11
N TYR A 117 -40.58 -7.45 25.76
CA TYR A 117 -40.00 -6.29 25.10
C TYR A 117 -40.28 -5.04 25.92
N VAL A 118 -39.26 -4.24 26.21
CA VAL A 118 -39.36 -3.01 27.00
C VAL A 118 -39.35 -1.83 26.05
N CYS A 119 -40.37 -0.96 26.18
CA CYS A 119 -40.45 0.29 25.44
C CYS A 119 -39.29 1.22 25.80
N GLN A 120 -38.46 1.54 24.83
CA GLN A 120 -37.27 2.40 25.02
C GLN A 120 -37.63 3.89 24.95
N THR A 121 -38.78 4.22 24.35
CA THR A 121 -39.32 5.57 24.28
C THR A 121 -40.73 5.57 24.84
N GLY A 122 -41.11 6.68 25.44
CA GLY A 122 -42.53 6.90 25.82
C GLY A 122 -43.37 7.32 24.62
N GLY A 123 -44.68 7.26 24.78
CA GLY A 123 -45.64 7.71 23.77
C GLY A 123 -46.96 8.16 24.37
N ILE A 124 -47.82 8.79 23.58
CA ILE A 124 -49.17 9.18 23.96
C ILE A 124 -50.16 8.64 22.93
N ILE A 125 -51.34 8.18 23.41
CA ILE A 125 -52.46 7.80 22.52
C ILE A 125 -53.08 9.08 21.99
N GLY A 126 -53.04 9.26 20.68
CA GLY A 126 -53.60 10.41 20.00
C GLY A 126 -55.13 10.42 20.05
N VAL A 127 -55.74 11.51 19.57
CA VAL A 127 -57.22 11.64 19.44
C VAL A 127 -57.84 10.60 18.49
N SER A 128 -57.01 10.00 17.60
CA SER A 128 -57.40 8.87 16.74
C SER A 128 -57.56 7.55 17.49
N GLY A 129 -57.26 7.52 18.79
CA GLY A 129 -57.26 6.29 19.59
C GLY A 129 -56.03 5.39 19.40
N THR A 130 -54.97 5.82 18.67
CA THR A 130 -53.74 5.07 18.44
C THR A 130 -52.53 5.91 18.76
N SER A 131 -51.45 5.24 19.20
CA SER A 131 -50.11 5.87 19.37
C SER A 131 -49.33 5.88 18.06
N LEU A 132 -48.29 6.69 18.02
CA LEU A 132 -47.22 6.49 17.06
C LEU A 132 -46.50 5.17 17.38
N PRO A 133 -45.78 4.55 16.40
CA PRO A 133 -44.96 3.36 16.65
C PRO A 133 -43.89 3.63 17.72
N ILE A 134 -43.86 2.80 18.76
CA ILE A 134 -42.93 2.89 19.89
C ILE A 134 -41.91 1.78 19.75
N TYR A 135 -40.63 2.15 19.85
CA TYR A 135 -39.51 1.23 19.75
C TYR A 135 -39.36 0.45 21.05
N CYS A 136 -39.32 -0.90 20.95
CA CYS A 136 -39.13 -1.80 22.07
C CYS A 136 -37.97 -2.76 21.84
N LEU A 137 -37.20 -3.05 22.89
CA LEU A 137 -36.11 -4.02 22.89
C LEU A 137 -36.48 -5.22 23.78
N ALA A 138 -36.09 -6.40 23.36
CA ALA A 138 -36.21 -7.59 24.17
C ALA A 138 -35.44 -7.47 25.49
N THR A 139 -35.96 -8.07 26.55
CA THR A 139 -35.30 -8.12 27.86
C THR A 139 -34.15 -9.13 27.90
N GLN A 140 -34.15 -10.07 26.96
CA GLN A 140 -33.10 -11.12 26.83
C GLN A 140 -32.25 -10.90 25.61
N ASP A 141 -30.99 -11.23 25.74
CA ASP A 141 -30.06 -11.23 24.62
C ASP A 141 -30.37 -12.41 23.70
N GLY A 142 -30.32 -12.18 22.39
CA GLY A 142 -30.50 -13.24 21.42
C GLY A 142 -31.27 -12.82 20.17
N ALA A 143 -31.14 -13.61 19.13
CA ALA A 143 -31.76 -13.41 17.84
C ALA A 143 -32.92 -14.40 17.64
N TRP A 144 -34.14 -13.90 17.55
CA TRP A 144 -35.32 -14.66 17.15
C TRP A 144 -36.22 -13.85 16.27
N PRO A 145 -36.95 -14.49 15.35
CA PRO A 145 -37.88 -13.79 14.48
C PRO A 145 -39.15 -13.42 15.26
N VAL A 146 -39.56 -12.18 15.16
CA VAL A 146 -40.89 -11.70 15.67
C VAL A 146 -41.76 -11.41 14.48
N GLN A 147 -42.85 -12.19 14.33
CA GLN A 147 -43.79 -11.97 13.23
C GLN A 147 -44.70 -10.77 13.50
N ALA A 148 -45.23 -10.19 12.43
CA ALA A 148 -46.23 -9.14 12.58
C ALA A 148 -47.48 -9.65 13.31
N ASN A 149 -48.10 -8.82 14.17
CA ASN A 149 -49.28 -9.09 14.97
C ASN A 149 -49.12 -10.21 16.01
N THR A 150 -47.91 -10.44 16.51
CA THR A 150 -47.64 -11.43 17.58
C THR A 150 -47.45 -10.80 18.96
N VAL A 151 -46.97 -9.58 19.05
CA VAL A 151 -46.76 -8.85 20.31
C VAL A 151 -48.08 -8.19 20.71
N VAL A 152 -48.94 -8.95 21.39
CA VAL A 152 -50.32 -8.52 21.72
C VAL A 152 -50.61 -8.51 23.21
N GLN A 153 -49.66 -8.93 24.05
CA GLN A 153 -49.80 -8.99 25.50
C GLN A 153 -49.12 -7.82 26.18
N MET A 154 -49.71 -7.34 27.26
CA MET A 154 -49.09 -6.34 28.12
C MET A 154 -48.63 -7.02 29.43
N ALA A 155 -47.35 -6.90 29.75
CA ALA A 155 -46.80 -7.39 31.00
C ALA A 155 -46.80 -6.32 32.10
N THR A 156 -46.90 -5.03 31.72
CA THR A 156 -47.11 -3.92 32.67
C THR A 156 -48.58 -3.77 32.96
N SER A 157 -48.92 -3.64 34.23
CA SER A 157 -50.34 -3.42 34.67
C SER A 157 -50.81 -2.03 34.24
N VAL A 158 -52.07 -2.00 33.73
CA VAL A 158 -52.74 -0.77 33.32
C VAL A 158 -53.91 -0.51 34.30
N PRO A 159 -54.20 0.76 34.64
CA PRO A 159 -55.33 1.10 35.50
C PRO A 159 -56.68 0.56 34.93
N ALA A 160 -57.53 0.07 35.79
CA ALA A 160 -58.79 -0.60 35.39
C ALA A 160 -59.74 0.27 34.56
N ASN A 161 -59.60 1.58 34.62
CA ASN A 161 -60.41 2.55 33.86
C ASN A 161 -59.85 2.90 32.47
N VAL A 162 -58.71 2.30 32.08
CA VAL A 162 -58.06 2.53 30.80
C VAL A 162 -58.17 1.28 29.94
N SER A 163 -58.78 1.42 28.77
CA SER A 163 -58.76 0.38 27.76
C SER A 163 -57.46 0.57 26.90
N LEU A 164 -56.63 -0.43 26.91
CA LEU A 164 -55.32 -0.42 26.16
C LEU A 164 -55.14 -1.78 25.49
N VAL A 165 -54.72 -1.76 24.23
CA VAL A 165 -54.33 -2.93 23.44
C VAL A 165 -53.04 -2.60 22.74
N VAL A 166 -52.15 -3.56 22.64
CA VAL A 166 -50.87 -3.44 21.93
C VAL A 166 -50.84 -4.38 20.74
N ASN A 167 -50.20 -3.95 19.67
CA ASN A 167 -49.94 -4.76 18.49
C ASN A 167 -48.66 -4.31 17.79
N ASN A 168 -47.92 -5.24 17.20
CA ASN A 168 -46.80 -4.94 16.28
C ASN A 168 -47.27 -5.11 14.83
N PRO A 169 -47.63 -4.04 14.12
CA PRO A 169 -48.15 -4.14 12.75
C PRO A 169 -47.11 -4.64 11.74
N VAL A 170 -45.84 -4.55 12.08
CA VAL A 170 -44.67 -4.96 11.25
C VAL A 170 -43.84 -6.00 12.02
N SER A 171 -43.21 -6.92 11.29
CA SER A 171 -42.30 -7.89 11.89
C SER A 171 -41.14 -7.19 12.62
N GLY A 172 -40.70 -7.75 13.75
CA GLY A 172 -39.57 -7.27 14.48
C GLY A 172 -38.27 -7.57 13.75
N ILE A 173 -37.21 -6.88 14.15
CA ILE A 173 -35.86 -7.05 13.62
C ILE A 173 -35.09 -7.95 14.59
N PRO A 174 -34.73 -9.18 14.18
CA PRO A 174 -33.89 -10.05 15.00
C PRO A 174 -32.56 -9.37 15.33
N SER A 175 -32.03 -9.61 16.51
CA SER A 175 -30.68 -9.14 16.86
C SER A 175 -29.65 -9.81 15.98
N GLN A 176 -28.50 -9.18 15.86
CA GLN A 176 -27.32 -9.88 15.36
C GLN A 176 -26.77 -10.75 16.51
N SER A 177 -26.54 -12.04 16.23
CA SER A 177 -25.66 -12.86 17.07
C SER A 177 -24.30 -12.16 17.16
N GLY A 178 -23.67 -12.15 18.34
CA GLY A 178 -22.40 -11.49 18.54
C GLY A 178 -21.41 -11.79 17.41
N GLU A 179 -20.62 -10.81 17.04
CA GLU A 179 -19.70 -10.90 15.91
C GLU A 179 -18.74 -12.11 16.07
N PRO A 180 -18.68 -13.04 15.08
CA PRO A 180 -17.73 -14.14 15.07
C PRO A 180 -16.31 -13.63 15.15
N ILE A 181 -15.45 -14.34 15.89
CA ILE A 181 -14.03 -13.95 16.06
C ILE A 181 -13.31 -13.84 14.71
N SER A 182 -13.66 -14.65 13.72
CA SER A 182 -13.09 -14.57 12.37
C SER A 182 -13.37 -13.24 11.68
N ILE A 183 -14.62 -12.76 11.73
CA ILE A 183 -15.03 -11.48 11.15
C ILE A 183 -14.40 -10.31 11.92
N TYR A 184 -14.40 -10.38 13.25
CA TYR A 184 -13.74 -9.39 14.09
C TYR A 184 -12.24 -9.29 13.79
N ARG A 185 -11.58 -10.43 13.61
CA ARG A 185 -10.16 -10.52 13.23
C ARG A 185 -9.88 -9.83 11.91
N GLU A 186 -10.72 -10.07 10.90
CA GLU A 186 -10.61 -9.42 9.59
C GLU A 186 -10.81 -7.90 9.69
N ARG A 187 -11.77 -7.44 10.48
CA ARG A 187 -11.98 -6.01 10.75
C ARG A 187 -10.78 -5.37 11.45
N CYS A 188 -10.20 -6.01 12.45
CA CYS A 188 -8.99 -5.52 13.11
C CYS A 188 -7.82 -5.43 12.13
N PHE A 189 -7.65 -6.42 11.25
CA PHE A 189 -6.61 -6.43 10.23
C PHE A 189 -6.81 -5.28 9.23
N THR A 190 -8.03 -5.13 8.73
CA THR A 190 -8.39 -4.07 7.77
C THR A 190 -8.26 -2.68 8.40
N ALA A 191 -8.63 -2.51 9.66
CA ALA A 191 -8.52 -1.22 10.36
C ALA A 191 -7.06 -0.80 10.58
N GLY A 192 -6.15 -1.74 10.84
CA GLY A 192 -4.72 -1.46 10.90
C GLY A 192 -4.17 -0.91 9.58
N LEU A 193 -4.70 -1.38 8.46
CA LEU A 193 -4.41 -0.84 7.12
C LEU A 193 -5.12 0.50 6.86
N ALA A 194 -6.35 0.67 7.31
CA ALA A 194 -7.15 1.87 7.11
C ALA A 194 -6.52 3.13 7.71
N SER A 195 -5.74 3.02 8.79
CA SER A 195 -4.99 4.14 9.38
C SER A 195 -3.94 4.73 8.44
N SER A 196 -3.55 4.01 7.39
CA SER A 196 -2.58 4.44 6.36
C SER A 196 -3.24 4.86 5.05
N THR A 197 -4.58 4.76 4.95
CA THR A 197 -5.33 5.12 3.74
C THR A 197 -5.09 6.59 3.40
N GLY A 198 -4.88 6.88 2.10
CA GLY A 198 -4.53 8.22 1.64
C GLY A 198 -3.05 8.57 1.72
N MET A 199 -2.21 7.73 2.30
CA MET A 199 -0.76 7.95 2.32
C MET A 199 -0.06 7.32 1.12
N ALA A 200 0.97 7.98 0.61
CA ALA A 200 1.78 7.47 -0.52
C ALA A 200 2.39 6.08 -0.24
N ARG A 201 2.76 5.77 0.99
CA ARG A 201 3.26 4.44 1.37
C ARG A 201 2.19 3.34 1.23
N TYR A 202 0.94 3.65 1.57
CA TYR A 202 -0.18 2.71 1.42
C TYR A 202 -0.47 2.43 -0.05
N LEU A 203 -0.51 3.49 -0.87
CA LEU A 203 -0.61 3.38 -2.32
C LEU A 203 0.51 2.49 -2.89
N LYS A 204 1.78 2.76 -2.51
CA LYS A 204 2.92 1.94 -2.96
C LYS A 204 2.77 0.45 -2.58
N THR A 205 2.23 0.16 -1.40
CA THR A 205 1.98 -1.21 -0.96
C THR A 205 0.89 -1.88 -1.78
N LEU A 206 -0.25 -1.20 -2.02
CA LEU A 206 -1.35 -1.76 -2.81
C LEU A 206 -0.92 -2.03 -4.26
N VAL A 207 -0.30 -1.04 -4.90
CA VAL A 207 0.17 -1.14 -6.28
C VAL A 207 1.29 -2.17 -6.42
N GLY A 208 2.20 -2.25 -5.44
CA GLY A 208 3.30 -3.21 -5.42
C GLY A 208 2.88 -4.68 -5.31
N ASN A 209 1.65 -4.96 -4.86
CA ASN A 209 1.10 -6.31 -4.79
C ASN A 209 0.51 -6.79 -6.14
N ILE A 210 0.43 -5.92 -7.15
CA ILE A 210 -0.08 -6.29 -8.48
C ILE A 210 0.96 -7.13 -9.22
N PRO A 211 0.59 -8.29 -9.78
CA PRO A 211 1.50 -9.10 -10.58
C PRO A 211 2.12 -8.32 -11.74
N GLY A 212 3.44 -8.39 -11.88
CA GLY A 212 4.19 -7.68 -12.92
C GLY A 212 4.61 -6.26 -12.59
N VAL A 213 4.13 -5.67 -11.50
CA VAL A 213 4.61 -4.37 -11.01
C VAL A 213 5.93 -4.56 -10.27
N GLN A 214 6.92 -3.74 -10.58
CA GLN A 214 8.19 -3.70 -9.87
C GLN A 214 8.13 -2.64 -8.76
N SER A 215 8.25 -3.05 -7.51
CA SER A 215 8.10 -2.14 -6.35
C SER A 215 9.08 -0.95 -6.40
N ARG A 216 10.28 -1.11 -6.97
CA ARG A 216 11.26 -0.02 -7.17
C ARG A 216 10.79 1.03 -8.18
N LEU A 217 9.87 0.64 -9.09
CA LEU A 217 9.35 1.53 -10.13
C LEU A 217 8.03 2.20 -9.72
N ILE A 218 7.69 2.18 -8.43
CA ILE A 218 6.54 2.91 -7.90
C ILE A 218 7.05 4.18 -7.22
N SER A 219 6.69 5.33 -7.77
CA SER A 219 7.03 6.64 -7.21
C SER A 219 5.82 7.57 -7.21
N VAL A 220 5.76 8.43 -6.22
CA VAL A 220 4.78 9.52 -6.14
C VAL A 220 5.57 10.82 -6.11
N GLN A 221 5.32 11.70 -7.06
CA GLN A 221 6.02 12.96 -7.21
C GLN A 221 5.04 14.12 -7.13
N GLU A 222 5.41 15.13 -6.39
CA GLU A 222 4.70 16.40 -6.35
C GLU A 222 5.06 17.26 -7.57
N GLN A 223 4.06 17.88 -8.15
CA GLN A 223 4.18 18.87 -9.23
C GLN A 223 3.98 20.25 -8.59
N GLU A 224 5.07 20.83 -8.09
CA GLU A 224 5.04 22.10 -7.34
C GLU A 224 4.27 23.22 -8.05
N ASP A 225 4.41 23.32 -9.39
CA ASP A 225 3.75 24.38 -10.18
C ASP A 225 2.24 24.18 -10.35
N LEU A 226 1.70 22.99 -10.09
CA LEU A 226 0.31 22.62 -10.33
C LEU A 226 -0.46 22.24 -9.08
N GLU A 227 0.19 22.23 -7.92
CA GLU A 227 -0.38 21.68 -6.66
C GLU A 227 -0.98 20.27 -6.89
N ALA A 228 -0.30 19.47 -7.70
CA ALA A 228 -0.77 18.18 -8.17
C ALA A 228 0.27 17.09 -7.93
N TYR A 229 -0.15 15.84 -8.03
CA TYR A 229 0.70 14.67 -7.85
C TYR A 229 0.74 13.83 -9.13
N THR A 230 1.91 13.30 -9.44
CA THR A 230 2.10 12.32 -10.51
C THR A 230 2.51 10.98 -9.90
N ILE A 231 1.77 9.93 -10.22
CA ILE A 231 2.07 8.56 -9.81
C ILE A 231 2.79 7.88 -10.96
N ILE A 232 3.96 7.33 -10.69
CA ILE A 232 4.76 6.55 -11.64
C ILE A 232 4.64 5.08 -11.25
N VAL A 233 4.30 4.21 -12.20
CA VAL A 233 4.20 2.76 -11.97
C VAL A 233 4.80 2.01 -13.15
N GLY A 234 5.82 1.19 -12.88
CA GLY A 234 6.45 0.34 -13.90
C GLY A 234 5.93 -1.09 -13.86
N GLY A 235 5.24 -1.49 -14.93
CA GLY A 235 4.66 -2.83 -15.12
C GLY A 235 3.24 -3.00 -14.57
N GLY A 236 2.73 -4.22 -14.65
CA GLY A 236 1.38 -4.57 -14.25
C GLY A 236 0.30 -4.25 -15.29
N ASP A 237 -0.91 -4.73 -15.04
CA ASP A 237 -2.07 -4.43 -15.87
C ASP A 237 -2.58 -3.01 -15.57
N PRO A 238 -2.74 -2.13 -16.59
CA PRO A 238 -3.13 -0.74 -16.40
C PRO A 238 -4.45 -0.55 -15.62
N TYR A 239 -5.44 -1.41 -15.86
CA TYR A 239 -6.71 -1.32 -15.14
C TYR A 239 -6.56 -1.68 -13.66
N GLN A 240 -5.79 -2.73 -13.34
CA GLN A 240 -5.52 -3.11 -11.95
C GLN A 240 -4.72 -2.03 -11.23
N VAL A 241 -3.73 -1.40 -11.90
CA VAL A 241 -2.96 -0.28 -11.36
C VAL A 241 -3.89 0.88 -11.03
N ALA A 242 -4.71 1.33 -11.97
CA ALA A 242 -5.66 2.43 -11.76
C ALA A 242 -6.67 2.11 -10.65
N TYR A 243 -7.19 0.87 -10.60
CA TYR A 243 -8.11 0.42 -9.57
C TYR A 243 -7.47 0.46 -8.16
N GLN A 244 -6.22 0.02 -8.01
CA GLN A 244 -5.52 0.09 -6.73
C GLN A 244 -5.15 1.53 -6.33
N ILE A 245 -4.82 2.40 -7.29
CA ILE A 245 -4.65 3.83 -7.05
C ILE A 245 -5.95 4.42 -6.49
N TRP A 246 -7.08 4.12 -7.11
CA TRP A 246 -8.39 4.56 -6.64
C TRP A 246 -8.73 4.02 -5.24
N CYS A 247 -8.53 2.72 -5.00
CA CYS A 247 -8.75 2.08 -3.70
C CYS A 247 -7.84 2.64 -2.58
N SER A 248 -6.67 3.17 -2.92
CA SER A 248 -5.75 3.75 -1.93
C SER A 248 -6.29 5.02 -1.29
N ASN A 249 -7.35 5.60 -1.86
CA ASN A 249 -7.91 6.89 -1.46
C ASN A 249 -6.86 8.03 -1.40
N PHE A 250 -5.80 7.90 -2.19
CA PHE A 250 -4.85 8.98 -2.40
C PHE A 250 -5.55 10.09 -3.18
N TYR A 251 -5.25 11.35 -2.87
CA TYR A 251 -5.93 12.55 -3.39
C TYR A 251 -6.13 12.52 -4.92
N THR A 252 -7.18 11.84 -5.39
CA THR A 252 -7.46 11.61 -6.80
C THR A 252 -7.74 12.88 -7.60
N PRO A 253 -8.39 13.94 -7.07
CA PRO A 253 -8.59 15.19 -7.81
C PRO A 253 -7.29 15.93 -8.14
N GLY A 254 -6.23 15.71 -7.37
CA GLY A 254 -4.91 16.29 -7.61
C GLY A 254 -3.99 15.39 -8.44
N LEU A 255 -4.47 14.25 -8.97
CA LEU A 255 -3.63 13.41 -9.82
C LEU A 255 -3.53 13.98 -11.24
N THR A 256 -2.32 14.01 -11.75
CA THR A 256 -2.01 14.43 -13.13
C THR A 256 -0.97 13.50 -13.74
N GLY A 257 -0.98 13.44 -15.08
CA GLY A 257 0.09 12.77 -15.84
C GLY A 257 1.37 13.60 -15.89
N ALA A 258 2.40 13.03 -16.48
CA ALA A 258 3.64 13.73 -16.82
C ALA A 258 3.38 14.84 -17.84
N VAL A 259 4.00 15.98 -17.64
CA VAL A 259 3.84 17.16 -18.51
C VAL A 259 5.13 17.39 -19.28
N ILE A 260 5.04 17.46 -20.60
CA ILE A 260 6.16 17.86 -21.47
C ILE A 260 6.21 19.40 -21.53
N ARG A 261 7.10 19.99 -20.74
CA ARG A 261 7.25 21.46 -20.69
C ARG A 261 8.22 21.95 -21.75
N VAL A 262 7.87 23.03 -22.42
CA VAL A 262 8.73 23.72 -23.36
C VAL A 262 9.72 24.62 -22.62
N SER A 263 11.01 24.48 -22.93
CA SER A 263 12.10 25.31 -22.41
C SER A 263 12.66 26.27 -23.44
N GLY A 264 12.24 26.16 -24.73
CA GLY A 264 12.65 27.06 -25.79
C GLY A 264 11.98 26.75 -27.13
N ILE A 265 11.71 27.78 -27.92
CA ILE A 265 11.23 27.68 -29.30
C ILE A 265 12.11 28.59 -30.16
N SER A 266 12.67 28.04 -31.24
CA SER A 266 13.50 28.81 -32.18
C SER A 266 12.65 29.40 -33.30
N ASN A 267 12.99 30.63 -33.76
CA ASN A 267 12.40 31.24 -34.95
C ASN A 267 13.16 30.84 -36.23
N THR A 268 13.28 29.54 -36.44
CA THR A 268 13.94 28.93 -37.59
C THR A 268 12.91 28.32 -38.54
N ASN A 269 13.37 27.90 -39.71
CA ASN A 269 12.59 27.10 -40.65
C ASN A 269 13.29 25.74 -40.86
N PRO A 270 12.75 24.63 -40.40
CA PRO A 270 11.55 24.48 -39.56
C PRO A 270 11.76 25.00 -38.12
N VAL A 271 10.64 25.29 -37.43
CA VAL A 271 10.66 25.66 -36.00
C VAL A 271 11.17 24.49 -35.17
N ARG A 272 12.16 24.74 -34.33
CA ARG A 272 12.67 23.76 -33.35
C ARG A 272 12.14 24.06 -31.95
N ILE A 273 11.59 23.05 -31.31
CA ILE A 273 11.09 23.09 -29.94
C ILE A 273 12.06 22.34 -29.08
N THR A 274 12.44 22.93 -27.94
CA THR A 274 13.28 22.33 -26.90
C THR A 274 12.42 22.12 -25.64
N THR A 275 12.49 20.96 -25.05
CA THR A 275 11.76 20.60 -23.83
C THR A 275 12.68 20.65 -22.60
N ALA A 276 12.11 20.83 -21.42
CA ALA A 276 12.84 20.83 -20.16
C ALA A 276 13.42 19.45 -19.84
N ASP A 277 12.58 18.42 -20.01
CA ASP A 277 12.90 17.01 -19.77
C ASP A 277 12.83 16.22 -21.08
N ASN A 278 13.19 14.94 -21.05
CA ASN A 278 13.06 14.07 -22.22
C ASN A 278 11.59 13.99 -22.65
N HIS A 279 11.31 14.22 -23.92
CA HIS A 279 9.94 14.24 -24.40
C HIS A 279 9.38 12.86 -24.76
N ASN A 280 10.21 11.86 -24.94
CA ASN A 280 9.83 10.46 -25.28
C ASN A 280 8.93 10.33 -26.53
N LEU A 281 8.90 11.36 -27.39
CA LEU A 281 8.12 11.39 -28.62
C LEU A 281 8.88 10.69 -29.75
N SER A 282 8.14 10.24 -30.78
CA SER A 282 8.70 9.63 -31.99
C SER A 282 8.42 10.50 -33.22
N THR A 283 9.34 10.47 -34.18
CA THR A 283 9.11 11.15 -35.48
C THR A 283 7.85 10.62 -36.15
N GLY A 284 6.97 11.54 -36.54
CA GLY A 284 5.66 11.25 -37.10
C GLY A 284 4.51 11.35 -36.12
N ASN A 285 4.76 11.48 -34.82
CA ASN A 285 3.70 11.82 -33.87
C ASN A 285 3.07 13.17 -34.26
N ILE A 286 1.78 13.30 -33.93
CA ILE A 286 1.06 14.57 -34.09
C ILE A 286 0.93 15.20 -32.72
N GLU A 287 1.58 16.37 -32.54
CA GLU A 287 1.65 17.02 -31.24
C GLU A 287 1.03 18.42 -31.30
N VAL A 288 0.49 18.84 -30.16
CA VAL A 288 -0.10 20.17 -29.97
C VAL A 288 0.72 20.91 -28.93
N VAL A 289 1.19 22.10 -29.27
CA VAL A 289 1.80 23.01 -28.28
C VAL A 289 0.73 23.98 -27.80
N SER A 290 0.63 24.17 -26.50
CA SER A 290 -0.35 25.08 -25.88
C SER A 290 0.31 25.95 -24.82
N GLY A 291 -0.23 27.16 -24.60
CA GLY A 291 0.18 28.02 -23.49
C GLY A 291 1.58 28.67 -23.61
N ASN A 292 2.23 28.63 -24.77
CA ASN A 292 3.48 29.39 -24.95
C ASN A 292 3.23 30.88 -25.17
N VAL A 293 4.10 31.71 -24.62
CA VAL A 293 4.08 33.17 -24.72
C VAL A 293 5.27 33.63 -25.56
N GLY A 294 5.03 34.61 -26.45
CA GLY A 294 6.01 35.14 -27.37
C GLY A 294 6.00 34.47 -28.72
N PHE A 295 5.47 33.24 -28.84
CA PHE A 295 5.33 32.49 -30.09
C PHE A 295 3.93 31.90 -30.27
N PRO A 296 2.84 32.68 -30.20
CA PRO A 296 1.47 32.16 -30.08
C PRO A 296 0.93 31.45 -31.32
N TYR A 297 1.54 31.61 -32.47
CA TYR A 297 1.05 31.12 -33.76
C TYR A 297 0.98 29.59 -33.87
N ILE A 298 1.74 28.88 -33.07
CA ILE A 298 1.71 27.41 -33.01
C ILE A 298 0.80 26.86 -31.91
N ASN A 299 0.26 27.72 -31.03
CA ASN A 299 -0.58 27.30 -29.94
C ASN A 299 -1.88 26.65 -30.46
N ASN A 300 -2.22 25.51 -29.84
CA ASN A 300 -3.45 24.76 -30.07
C ASN A 300 -3.64 24.29 -31.54
N GLN A 301 -2.54 24.10 -32.25
CA GLN A 301 -2.54 23.53 -33.58
C GLN A 301 -1.80 22.19 -33.60
N PRO A 302 -2.36 21.14 -34.23
CA PRO A 302 -1.69 19.85 -34.37
C PRO A 302 -0.64 19.90 -35.48
N TYR A 303 0.59 19.45 -35.14
CA TYR A 303 1.68 19.37 -36.11
C TYR A 303 2.34 17.99 -36.08
N PRO A 304 2.67 17.42 -37.25
CA PRO A 304 3.57 16.27 -37.28
C PRO A 304 4.97 16.72 -36.90
N ILE A 305 5.63 15.94 -36.02
CA ILE A 305 6.96 16.28 -35.51
C ILE A 305 8.06 15.45 -36.17
N THR A 306 9.27 15.99 -36.17
CA THR A 306 10.50 15.28 -36.49
C THR A 306 11.44 15.38 -35.29
N VAL A 307 11.72 14.26 -34.63
CA VAL A 307 12.61 14.20 -33.45
C VAL A 307 14.04 14.42 -33.89
N THR A 308 14.75 15.35 -33.24
CA THR A 308 16.13 15.70 -33.49
C THR A 308 17.07 15.41 -32.31
N GLY A 309 16.51 15.07 -31.13
CA GLY A 309 17.26 14.69 -29.93
C GLY A 309 16.29 14.35 -28.79
N LEU A 310 16.83 13.90 -27.66
CA LEU A 310 15.99 13.49 -26.52
C LEU A 310 15.09 14.60 -25.99
N LYS A 311 15.56 15.84 -26.08
CA LYS A 311 14.84 17.05 -25.63
C LYS A 311 14.49 18.02 -26.77
N THR A 312 14.62 17.60 -28.03
CA THR A 312 14.41 18.51 -29.18
C THR A 312 13.71 17.81 -30.32
N PHE A 313 12.74 18.52 -30.88
CA PHE A 313 12.08 18.13 -32.13
C PHE A 313 11.72 19.36 -32.97
N THR A 314 11.39 19.17 -34.24
CA THR A 314 10.96 20.22 -35.13
C THR A 314 9.53 20.00 -35.61
N ILE A 315 8.83 21.10 -35.88
CA ILE A 315 7.52 21.14 -36.53
C ILE A 315 7.63 21.82 -37.88
N PRO A 316 6.86 21.44 -38.93
CA PRO A 316 6.96 21.95 -40.28
C PRO A 316 6.33 23.34 -40.41
N VAL A 317 6.84 24.29 -39.62
CA VAL A 317 6.40 25.69 -39.62
C VAL A 317 7.60 26.58 -39.86
N ASP A 318 7.43 27.59 -40.74
CA ASP A 318 8.43 28.66 -40.90
C ASP A 318 8.24 29.70 -39.78
N GLY A 319 9.14 29.68 -38.80
CA GLY A 319 9.11 30.57 -37.64
C GLY A 319 9.84 31.89 -37.85
N THR A 320 10.48 32.10 -39.00
CA THR A 320 11.36 33.26 -39.25
C THR A 320 10.66 34.62 -39.18
N GLN A 321 9.34 34.62 -39.41
CA GLN A 321 8.51 35.82 -39.40
C GLN A 321 7.76 36.03 -38.08
N TYR A 322 7.91 35.10 -37.12
CA TYR A 322 7.23 35.15 -35.82
C TYR A 322 8.11 35.78 -34.75
N GLY A 323 7.52 36.15 -33.63
CA GLY A 323 8.22 36.69 -32.48
C GLY A 323 9.18 35.68 -31.84
N THR A 324 9.81 36.08 -30.76
CA THR A 324 10.67 35.19 -29.94
C THR A 324 9.87 34.62 -28.81
N TRP A 325 10.08 33.33 -28.54
CA TRP A 325 9.53 32.67 -27.37
C TRP A 325 10.05 33.34 -26.08
N GLN A 326 9.17 33.59 -25.13
CA GLN A 326 9.49 34.22 -23.86
C GLN A 326 9.46 33.21 -22.71
N TYR A 327 8.33 32.52 -22.53
CA TYR A 327 8.15 31.49 -21.50
C TYR A 327 6.92 30.63 -21.78
N GLY A 328 6.79 29.57 -20.99
CA GLY A 328 5.64 28.67 -21.01
C GLY A 328 5.60 27.73 -22.19
N GLY A 329 4.58 26.95 -22.26
CA GLY A 329 4.32 25.97 -23.31
C GLY A 329 4.33 24.55 -22.79
N VAL A 330 3.30 23.80 -23.16
CA VAL A 330 3.13 22.37 -22.88
C VAL A 330 2.84 21.67 -24.20
N VAL A 331 3.45 20.49 -24.37
CA VAL A 331 3.24 19.61 -25.53
C VAL A 331 2.34 18.45 -25.12
N THR A 332 1.33 18.17 -25.92
CA THR A 332 0.36 17.08 -25.71
C THR A 332 0.02 16.37 -27.03
N PRO A 333 -0.30 15.05 -27.00
CA PRO A 333 -0.31 14.14 -25.82
C PRO A 333 1.10 13.75 -25.36
N ASN A 334 1.22 13.30 -24.10
CA ASN A 334 2.46 12.70 -23.62
C ASN A 334 2.33 11.17 -23.68
N PRO A 335 3.16 10.45 -24.44
CA PRO A 335 3.00 9.01 -24.68
C PRO A 335 3.27 8.13 -23.47
N ILE A 336 3.93 8.67 -22.44
CA ILE A 336 4.17 7.92 -21.19
C ILE A 336 3.00 7.97 -20.21
N ASN A 337 1.98 8.80 -20.51
CA ASN A 337 0.78 8.91 -19.69
C ASN A 337 -0.22 7.82 -20.03
N GLU A 338 -0.71 7.17 -19.00
CA GLU A 338 -1.84 6.26 -19.06
C GLU A 338 -3.04 6.90 -18.36
N LEU A 339 -4.21 6.81 -18.96
CA LEU A 339 -5.45 7.33 -18.40
C LEU A 339 -6.50 6.22 -18.44
N VAL A 340 -6.84 5.68 -17.28
CA VAL A 340 -7.78 4.58 -17.17
C VAL A 340 -9.02 5.00 -16.40
N THR A 341 -10.21 4.65 -16.92
CA THR A 341 -11.48 4.89 -16.22
C THR A 341 -11.83 3.70 -15.36
N VAL A 342 -11.90 3.92 -14.06
CA VAL A 342 -12.41 2.97 -13.07
C VAL A 342 -13.89 3.23 -12.88
N SER A 343 -14.72 2.21 -13.06
CA SER A 343 -16.18 2.30 -12.92
C SER A 343 -16.62 1.80 -11.56
N ASP A 344 -17.30 2.67 -10.81
CA ASP A 344 -18.03 2.35 -9.57
C ASP A 344 -19.46 2.85 -9.75
N TYR A 345 -20.31 1.95 -10.28
CA TYR A 345 -21.67 2.31 -10.75
C TYR A 345 -22.49 3.05 -9.67
N PRO A 346 -23.11 4.22 -9.98
CA PRO A 346 -23.24 4.80 -11.32
C PRO A 346 -22.07 5.69 -11.77
N ASP A 347 -21.05 5.88 -10.97
CA ASP A 347 -19.97 6.83 -11.18
C ASP A 347 -18.77 6.21 -11.93
N GLY A 348 -17.96 7.05 -12.55
CA GLY A 348 -16.72 6.68 -13.22
C GLY A 348 -15.61 7.67 -12.87
N PHE A 349 -14.42 7.14 -12.57
CA PHE A 349 -13.25 7.91 -12.15
C PHE A 349 -12.11 7.72 -13.16
N SER A 350 -11.63 8.80 -13.75
CA SER A 350 -10.48 8.76 -14.65
C SER A 350 -9.20 8.93 -13.84
N ILE A 351 -8.39 7.88 -13.80
CA ILE A 351 -7.16 7.82 -13.00
C ILE A 351 -5.96 7.93 -13.94
N PRO A 352 -5.23 9.06 -13.93
CA PRO A 352 -3.99 9.22 -14.65
C PRO A 352 -2.82 8.65 -13.86
N PHE A 353 -1.88 8.00 -14.56
CA PHE A 353 -0.57 7.62 -14.01
C PHE A 353 0.46 7.56 -15.15
N VAL A 354 1.73 7.42 -14.80
CA VAL A 354 2.85 7.41 -15.72
C VAL A 354 3.49 6.04 -15.78
N ILE A 355 3.71 5.54 -17.00
CA ILE A 355 4.54 4.36 -17.24
C ILE A 355 5.97 4.85 -17.46
N PRO A 356 6.93 4.56 -16.56
CA PRO A 356 8.26 5.10 -16.66
C PRO A 356 9.03 4.51 -17.85
N PRO A 357 9.59 5.34 -18.73
CA PRO A 357 10.48 4.85 -19.77
C PRO A 357 11.83 4.42 -19.18
N GLN A 358 12.47 3.49 -19.85
CA GLN A 358 13.80 2.98 -19.48
C GLN A 358 14.89 3.92 -20.00
N GLU A 359 15.83 4.29 -19.13
CA GLU A 359 17.10 4.94 -19.51
C GLU A 359 18.25 3.93 -19.39
N THR A 360 18.84 3.57 -20.51
CA THR A 360 20.00 2.66 -20.55
C THR A 360 21.24 3.38 -20.08
N VAL A 361 21.88 2.88 -19.03
CA VAL A 361 23.10 3.44 -18.45
C VAL A 361 24.32 2.62 -18.89
N ASN A 362 25.24 3.26 -19.63
CA ASN A 362 26.54 2.67 -19.94
C ASN A 362 27.59 3.20 -18.96
N ILE A 363 28.39 2.31 -18.38
CA ILE A 363 29.36 2.63 -17.35
C ILE A 363 30.73 2.06 -17.72
N ILE A 364 31.74 2.90 -17.71
CA ILE A 364 33.12 2.50 -17.75
C ILE A 364 33.79 2.89 -16.43
N ALA A 365 34.15 1.91 -15.64
CA ALA A 365 34.95 2.07 -14.42
C ALA A 365 36.41 1.88 -14.73
N THR A 366 37.24 2.90 -14.56
CA THR A 366 38.70 2.82 -14.71
C THR A 366 39.31 2.90 -13.32
N TRP A 367 40.03 1.85 -12.92
CA TRP A 367 40.66 1.78 -11.61
C TRP A 367 42.19 1.67 -11.71
N VAL A 368 42.88 2.24 -10.75
CA VAL A 368 44.35 2.25 -10.66
C VAL A 368 44.78 1.72 -9.30
N THR A 369 45.90 0.94 -9.27
CA THR A 369 46.45 0.38 -8.04
C THR A 369 47.95 0.54 -7.97
N ASP A 370 48.48 0.66 -6.76
CA ASP A 370 49.91 0.60 -6.47
C ASP A 370 50.34 -0.74 -5.83
N SER A 371 49.50 -1.75 -5.93
CA SER A 371 49.78 -3.08 -5.38
C SER A 371 51.12 -3.58 -5.94
N PRO A 372 52.07 -4.02 -5.07
CA PRO A 372 53.33 -4.60 -5.51
C PRO A 372 53.18 -5.98 -6.16
N ASN A 373 52.01 -6.59 -5.98
CA ASN A 373 51.68 -7.89 -6.53
C ASN A 373 50.82 -7.74 -7.79
N TYR A 374 50.92 -8.69 -8.70
CA TYR A 374 50.05 -8.73 -9.87
C TYR A 374 48.60 -8.89 -9.48
N VAL A 375 47.75 -8.01 -9.96
CA VAL A 375 46.29 -8.06 -9.80
C VAL A 375 45.66 -8.31 -11.16
N SER A 376 44.84 -9.35 -11.26
CA SER A 376 44.15 -9.68 -12.51
C SER A 376 43.00 -8.72 -12.78
N ALA A 377 43.10 -7.90 -13.81
CA ALA A 377 42.05 -7.00 -14.25
C ALA A 377 40.74 -7.75 -14.57
N ALA A 378 40.86 -8.95 -15.13
CA ALA A 378 39.72 -9.81 -15.42
C ALA A 378 39.02 -10.28 -14.15
N ALA A 379 39.75 -10.61 -13.08
CA ALA A 379 39.14 -11.01 -11.79
C ALA A 379 38.44 -9.84 -11.13
N ILE A 380 39.00 -8.64 -11.17
CA ILE A 380 38.33 -7.41 -10.68
C ILE A 380 37.06 -7.13 -11.48
N ALA A 381 37.12 -7.20 -12.81
CA ALA A 381 35.95 -6.98 -13.67
C ALA A 381 34.84 -8.00 -13.38
N GLN A 382 35.20 -9.28 -13.18
CA GLN A 382 34.24 -10.34 -12.87
C GLN A 382 33.57 -10.13 -11.51
N ALA A 383 34.27 -9.57 -10.53
CA ALA A 383 33.72 -9.29 -9.21
C ALA A 383 32.88 -7.98 -9.18
N ALA A 384 33.40 -6.91 -9.81
CA ALA A 384 32.78 -5.58 -9.72
C ALA A 384 31.59 -5.38 -10.66
N SER A 385 31.62 -5.96 -11.87
CA SER A 385 30.54 -5.71 -12.84
C SER A 385 29.14 -6.11 -12.34
N PRO A 386 28.90 -7.29 -11.72
CA PRO A 386 27.60 -7.65 -11.19
C PRO A 386 27.13 -6.68 -10.08
N ALA A 387 28.03 -6.28 -9.19
CA ALA A 387 27.69 -5.38 -8.09
C ALA A 387 27.28 -3.98 -8.59
N ILE A 388 27.96 -3.46 -9.62
CA ILE A 388 27.61 -2.20 -10.28
C ILE A 388 26.22 -2.32 -10.95
N ILE A 389 25.97 -3.43 -11.66
CA ILE A 389 24.68 -3.71 -12.31
C ILE A 389 23.56 -3.75 -11.29
N ASP A 390 23.75 -4.47 -10.19
CA ASP A 390 22.77 -4.60 -9.13
C ASP A 390 22.45 -3.24 -8.48
N TYR A 391 23.48 -2.42 -8.23
CA TYR A 391 23.28 -1.07 -7.71
C TYR A 391 22.44 -0.22 -8.65
N ILE A 392 22.78 -0.10 -9.92
CA ILE A 392 22.03 0.71 -10.89
C ILE A 392 20.60 0.20 -11.04
N ASN A 393 20.42 -1.12 -11.14
CA ASN A 393 19.12 -1.73 -11.29
C ASN A 393 18.29 -1.75 -10.00
N SER A 394 18.86 -1.39 -8.85
CA SER A 394 18.14 -1.21 -7.59
C SER A 394 17.57 0.19 -7.43
N LEU A 395 18.03 1.18 -8.20
CA LEU A 395 17.58 2.56 -8.06
C LEU A 395 16.09 2.71 -8.38
N PRO A 396 15.32 3.43 -7.55
CA PRO A 396 13.90 3.68 -7.79
C PRO A 396 13.68 4.57 -9.03
N ALA A 397 12.49 4.45 -9.64
CA ALA A 397 12.06 5.36 -10.69
C ALA A 397 11.92 6.80 -10.17
N GLY A 398 12.18 7.76 -11.04
CA GLY A 398 12.01 9.18 -10.77
C GLY A 398 13.32 9.91 -10.46
N THR A 399 13.28 10.82 -9.49
CA THR A 399 14.38 11.76 -9.21
C THR A 399 15.58 11.18 -8.45
N THR A 400 15.64 9.86 -8.24
CA THR A 400 16.77 9.24 -7.53
C THR A 400 18.03 9.22 -8.41
N PRO A 401 19.12 9.92 -8.03
CA PRO A 401 20.31 10.02 -8.85
C PRO A 401 21.24 8.81 -8.69
N ILE A 402 22.10 8.59 -9.68
CA ILE A 402 23.29 7.76 -9.54
C ILE A 402 24.31 8.50 -8.68
N ASN A 403 24.66 7.94 -7.52
CA ASN A 403 25.64 8.52 -6.61
C ASN A 403 27.02 7.87 -6.80
N LEU A 404 28.00 8.64 -7.26
CA LEU A 404 29.35 8.16 -7.52
C LEU A 404 30.08 7.72 -6.25
N ASN A 405 29.77 8.32 -5.09
CA ASN A 405 30.36 7.88 -3.82
C ASN A 405 29.89 6.46 -3.45
N VAL A 406 28.60 6.17 -3.67
CA VAL A 406 28.05 4.83 -3.44
C VAL A 406 28.60 3.84 -4.47
N LEU A 407 28.79 4.26 -5.74
CA LEU A 407 29.46 3.41 -6.74
C LEU A 407 30.88 3.07 -6.34
N ASN A 408 31.66 4.01 -5.78
CA ASN A 408 33.00 3.75 -5.25
C ASN A 408 32.96 2.71 -4.12
N GLU A 409 32.02 2.85 -3.17
CA GLU A 409 31.81 1.91 -2.08
C GLU A 409 31.45 0.51 -2.60
N VAL A 410 30.48 0.41 -3.49
CA VAL A 410 30.05 -0.85 -4.13
C VAL A 410 31.20 -1.52 -4.89
N PHE A 411 32.03 -0.75 -5.61
CA PHE A 411 33.20 -1.25 -6.30
C PHE A 411 34.19 -1.82 -5.31
N LEU A 412 34.63 -1.05 -4.31
CA LEU A 412 35.63 -1.47 -3.32
C LEU A 412 35.19 -2.69 -2.51
N ASP A 413 33.91 -2.72 -2.08
CA ASP A 413 33.34 -3.86 -1.34
C ASP A 413 33.33 -5.14 -2.20
N SER A 414 33.02 -5.03 -3.49
CA SER A 414 32.95 -6.17 -4.39
C SER A 414 34.31 -6.82 -4.64
N ILE A 415 35.39 -6.04 -4.59
CA ILE A 415 36.75 -6.52 -4.85
C ILE A 415 37.57 -6.81 -3.59
N ALA A 416 37.04 -6.57 -2.39
CA ALA A 416 37.75 -6.64 -1.11
C ALA A 416 38.47 -7.98 -0.86
N ASN A 417 37.96 -9.08 -1.44
CA ASN A 417 38.60 -10.40 -1.36
C ASN A 417 39.78 -10.60 -2.34
N ILE A 418 39.96 -9.70 -3.32
CA ILE A 418 40.97 -9.79 -4.37
C ILE A 418 42.05 -8.73 -4.15
N LEU A 419 41.65 -7.50 -3.85
CA LEU A 419 42.49 -6.35 -3.64
C LEU A 419 41.97 -5.53 -2.48
N ALA A 420 42.84 -5.23 -1.50
CA ALA A 420 42.48 -4.36 -0.39
C ALA A 420 42.18 -2.94 -0.90
N GLY A 421 41.09 -2.33 -0.45
CA GLY A 421 40.63 -1.02 -0.92
C GLY A 421 41.69 0.10 -0.74
N GLU A 422 42.55 0.01 0.28
CA GLU A 422 43.64 0.94 0.53
C GLU A 422 44.77 0.89 -0.53
N LEU A 423 44.81 -0.15 -1.35
CA LEU A 423 45.73 -0.30 -2.48
C LEU A 423 45.15 0.22 -3.81
N VAL A 424 43.92 0.67 -3.81
CA VAL A 424 43.30 1.32 -4.97
C VAL A 424 43.55 2.82 -4.86
N ILE A 425 44.33 3.36 -5.80
CA ILE A 425 44.77 4.77 -5.79
C ILE A 425 43.63 5.67 -6.33
N ASP A 426 42.99 5.23 -7.41
CA ASP A 426 41.96 6.03 -8.10
C ASP A 426 40.90 5.13 -8.73
N ILE A 427 39.68 5.66 -8.75
CA ILE A 427 38.54 5.09 -9.48
C ILE A 427 37.87 6.22 -10.22
N SER A 428 37.90 6.17 -11.55
CA SER A 428 37.21 7.15 -12.39
C SER A 428 36.05 6.53 -13.16
N TRP A 429 34.96 7.29 -13.29
CA TRP A 429 33.72 6.85 -13.89
C TRP A 429 33.43 7.63 -15.15
N THR A 430 33.21 6.92 -16.25
CA THR A 430 32.61 7.50 -17.47
C THR A 430 31.25 6.91 -17.63
N ILE A 431 30.23 7.76 -17.50
CA ILE A 431 28.80 7.36 -17.53
C ILE A 431 28.10 8.03 -18.68
N SER A 432 27.33 7.27 -19.43
CA SER A 432 26.38 7.82 -20.42
C SER A 432 24.99 7.25 -20.18
N ILE A 433 23.99 8.10 -20.35
CA ILE A 433 22.58 7.76 -20.19
C ILE A 433 21.92 7.90 -21.56
N SER A 434 21.30 6.82 -22.04
CA SER A 434 20.64 6.76 -23.36
C SER A 434 21.55 7.26 -24.51
N GLY A 435 22.87 6.92 -24.42
CA GLY A 435 23.88 7.28 -25.42
C GLY A 435 24.43 8.70 -25.30
N VAL A 436 24.01 9.49 -24.33
CA VAL A 436 24.52 10.85 -24.09
C VAL A 436 25.42 10.83 -22.84
N GLY A 437 26.63 11.37 -22.96
CA GLY A 437 27.56 11.49 -21.84
C GLY A 437 26.92 12.28 -20.69
N ALA A 438 26.95 11.69 -19.49
CA ALA A 438 26.37 12.28 -18.29
C ALA A 438 27.48 12.67 -17.31
N LEU A 439 27.44 13.91 -16.83
CA LEU A 439 28.37 14.44 -15.85
C LEU A 439 27.65 14.71 -14.54
N PRO A 440 28.36 14.59 -13.39
CA PRO A 440 27.79 14.99 -12.13
C PRO A 440 27.32 16.45 -12.13
N GLN A 441 26.24 16.73 -11.42
CA GLN A 441 25.79 18.09 -11.19
C GLN A 441 26.91 18.90 -10.53
N SER A 442 27.12 20.12 -10.98
CA SER A 442 28.20 21.00 -10.49
C SER A 442 28.23 21.09 -8.96
N GLY A 443 29.38 20.77 -8.36
CA GLY A 443 29.58 20.76 -6.92
C GLY A 443 29.04 19.53 -6.18
N THR A 444 28.61 18.52 -6.92
CA THR A 444 28.10 17.25 -6.36
C THR A 444 28.75 16.04 -7.00
N GLN A 445 28.49 14.85 -6.43
CA GLN A 445 28.91 13.55 -6.98
C GLN A 445 27.69 12.72 -7.43
N VAL A 446 26.65 13.40 -7.90
CA VAL A 446 25.40 12.72 -8.31
C VAL A 446 25.05 13.06 -9.76
N ILE A 447 24.55 12.07 -10.48
CA ILE A 447 24.11 12.17 -11.87
C ILE A 447 22.62 11.89 -11.90
N TYR A 448 21.83 12.86 -12.36
CA TYR A 448 20.38 12.74 -12.50
C TYR A 448 20.03 12.24 -13.91
N GLY A 449 19.04 11.36 -13.97
CA GLY A 449 18.34 11.00 -15.20
C GLY A 449 17.11 11.87 -15.42
N ASP A 450 16.23 11.40 -16.30
CA ASP A 450 14.92 12.04 -16.53
C ASP A 450 13.98 11.82 -15.35
N ARG A 451 13.14 12.83 -15.08
CA ARG A 451 12.27 12.89 -13.91
C ARG A 451 11.29 11.72 -13.82
N TYR A 452 10.83 11.19 -14.95
CA TYR A 452 9.80 10.15 -14.99
C TYR A 452 10.33 8.78 -15.37
N SER A 453 11.64 8.64 -15.61
CA SER A 453 12.31 7.45 -16.11
C SER A 453 12.90 6.59 -14.98
N TYR A 454 13.41 5.43 -15.32
CA TYR A 454 14.21 4.60 -14.43
C TYR A 454 15.50 4.13 -15.11
N PHE A 455 16.54 3.95 -14.33
CA PHE A 455 17.81 3.46 -14.82
C PHE A 455 17.80 1.94 -15.01
N TYR A 456 18.43 1.51 -16.08
CA TYR A 456 18.68 0.11 -16.38
C TYR A 456 20.07 -0.06 -16.99
N THR A 457 20.76 -1.12 -16.58
CA THR A 457 22.03 -1.53 -17.18
C THR A 457 22.14 -3.05 -17.19
N ASP A 458 22.98 -3.59 -18.04
CA ASP A 458 23.29 -5.01 -18.13
C ASP A 458 24.79 -5.26 -18.36
N THR A 459 25.18 -6.52 -18.50
CA THR A 459 26.57 -6.91 -18.65
C THR A 459 27.24 -6.36 -19.91
N SER A 460 26.48 -5.99 -20.94
CA SER A 460 27.02 -5.39 -22.18
C SER A 460 27.30 -3.89 -22.03
N GLN A 461 26.73 -3.28 -21.01
CA GLN A 461 26.78 -1.83 -20.76
C GLN A 461 27.80 -1.45 -19.69
N VAL A 462 28.32 -2.42 -18.92
CA VAL A 462 29.29 -2.19 -17.85
C VAL A 462 30.66 -2.74 -18.24
N SER A 463 31.67 -1.87 -18.25
CA SER A 463 33.07 -2.20 -18.51
C SER A 463 33.93 -1.76 -17.35
N VAL A 464 34.75 -2.68 -16.83
CA VAL A 464 35.72 -2.41 -15.74
C VAL A 464 37.09 -2.64 -16.30
N ILE A 465 37.89 -1.59 -16.37
CA ILE A 465 39.24 -1.59 -16.97
C ILE A 465 40.29 -1.10 -15.97
N GLN A 466 41.50 -1.66 -16.05
CA GLN A 466 42.60 -1.16 -15.28
C GLN A 466 43.27 0.00 -16.04
N GLY A 467 43.44 1.14 -15.37
CA GLY A 467 44.20 2.28 -15.84
C GLY A 467 45.72 2.07 -15.71
N LEU A 468 46.46 2.93 -16.34
CA LEU A 468 47.92 2.94 -16.30
C LEU A 468 48.44 3.64 -15.06
#